data_7d925ebe6b8e76a2aa7fac33ee8efa00
#
_entry.id   7d925ebe6b8e76a2aa7fac33ee8efa00
#
_cell.length_a   1.000
_cell.length_b   1.000
_cell.length_c   1.000
_cell.angle_alpha   90.00
_cell.angle_beta   90.00
_cell.angle_gamma   90.00
#
_symmetry.space_group_name_H-M   'P 1'
#
loop_
_entity.id
_entity.type
_entity.pdbx_description
1 polymer ?
#
loop_
_entity_poly.entity_id
_entity_poly.type
_entity_poly.pdbx_seq_one_letter_code
_entity_poly.pdbx_strand_id
1 'polypeptide(L)'
;VTEPEYTAVLMQGSGTFGVESVLTSTIGDGDHLLIAANGSYGLRMKEIADHAGISCTVYETAYDEIPDAAVIKKMLEENPQITHAAMVHSETTSGVLNDIEAVSRVVKATGRTMIVDAMSSFGGMEIPVGDWGIDFIVSSANKCIQGVPGFSFVICRRDALEAAKGVARSLSLDLYDQWRCMEADGKWRYTSPTHVVLAFAQAIRELEAEGGIAARHARYTENNRILIEGLKKLG
;
A
#
# COMPACT_ATOMS: atom_id res chain seq x y z
N VAL A 1 9.06 11.07 -5.80
CA VAL A 1 8.45 11.57 -4.55
C VAL A 1 8.88 13.01 -4.38
N THR A 2 7.94 13.93 -4.31
CA THR A 2 8.21 15.39 -4.20
C THR A 2 8.33 15.86 -2.76
N GLU A 3 7.82 15.10 -1.80
CA GLU A 3 7.89 15.43 -0.38
C GLU A 3 9.22 14.93 0.21
N PRO A 4 10.04 15.82 0.77
CA PRO A 4 11.38 15.47 1.26
C PRO A 4 11.36 14.44 2.41
N GLU A 5 10.25 14.36 3.12
CA GLU A 5 10.03 13.42 4.23
C GLU A 5 9.79 12.00 3.76
N TYR A 6 9.52 11.78 2.47
CA TYR A 6 9.24 10.48 1.89
C TYR A 6 10.33 10.01 0.93
N THR A 7 10.41 8.71 0.75
CA THR A 7 11.26 8.06 -0.25
C THR A 7 10.51 6.90 -0.92
N ALA A 8 10.94 6.52 -2.11
CA ALA A 8 10.42 5.36 -2.82
C ALA A 8 11.42 4.22 -2.79
N VAL A 9 10.98 3.04 -2.41
CA VAL A 9 11.78 1.82 -2.41
C VAL A 9 11.19 0.84 -3.41
N LEU A 10 12.01 0.38 -4.35
CA LEU A 10 11.60 -0.61 -5.36
C LEU A 10 11.92 -2.02 -4.85
N MET A 11 10.91 -2.89 -4.85
CA MET A 11 11.02 -4.29 -4.39
C MET A 11 10.76 -5.24 -5.54
N GLN A 12 11.57 -6.27 -5.69
CA GLN A 12 11.33 -7.32 -6.69
C GLN A 12 10.06 -8.11 -6.34
N GLY A 13 9.37 -8.55 -7.37
CA GLY A 13 8.17 -9.39 -7.24
C GLY A 13 6.86 -8.64 -7.42
N SER A 14 5.76 -9.34 -7.23
CA SER A 14 4.40 -8.78 -7.36
C SER A 14 4.08 -7.84 -6.19
N GLY A 15 2.91 -7.19 -6.27
CA GLY A 15 2.40 -6.37 -5.16
C GLY A 15 2.33 -7.11 -3.83
N THR A 16 1.98 -8.42 -3.84
CA THR A 16 1.98 -9.25 -2.62
C THR A 16 3.36 -9.32 -1.96
N PHE A 17 4.45 -9.42 -2.75
CA PHE A 17 5.82 -9.37 -2.23
C PHE A 17 6.14 -8.01 -1.59
N GLY A 18 5.61 -6.91 -2.16
CA GLY A 18 5.74 -5.58 -1.58
C GLY A 18 5.01 -5.44 -0.24
N VAL A 19 3.78 -5.94 -0.15
CA VAL A 19 3.02 -5.96 1.12
C VAL A 19 3.74 -6.81 2.16
N GLU A 20 4.17 -8.01 1.80
CA GLU A 20 4.94 -8.89 2.69
C GLU A 20 6.25 -8.23 3.13
N SER A 21 6.96 -7.55 2.23
CA SER A 21 8.17 -6.79 2.56
C SER A 21 7.89 -5.73 3.63
N VAL A 22 6.83 -4.93 3.48
CA VAL A 22 6.48 -3.92 4.49
C VAL A 22 6.15 -4.59 5.82
N LEU A 23 5.23 -5.54 5.86
CA LEU A 23 4.78 -6.17 7.11
C LEU A 23 5.93 -6.85 7.83
N THR A 24 6.77 -7.60 7.10
CA THR A 24 7.87 -8.36 7.71
C THR A 24 9.11 -7.51 8.03
N SER A 25 9.23 -6.30 7.47
CA SER A 25 10.36 -5.42 7.73
C SER A 25 10.08 -4.35 8.78
N THR A 26 8.79 -4.04 9.06
CA THR A 26 8.43 -2.90 9.92
C THR A 26 7.82 -3.34 11.26
N ILE A 27 7.30 -4.57 11.33
CA ILE A 27 6.63 -5.09 12.53
C ILE A 27 7.55 -6.05 13.25
N GLY A 28 8.14 -5.59 14.36
CA GLY A 28 9.12 -6.31 15.16
C GLY A 28 8.50 -7.28 16.18
N ASP A 29 9.37 -7.91 16.96
CA ASP A 29 8.96 -8.74 18.09
C ASP A 29 8.38 -7.83 19.18
N GLY A 30 7.19 -8.16 19.65
CA GLY A 30 6.47 -7.35 20.64
C GLY A 30 5.53 -6.30 20.04
N ASP A 31 5.59 -6.06 18.73
CA ASP A 31 4.59 -5.26 18.02
C ASP A 31 3.31 -6.04 17.77
N HIS A 32 2.22 -5.32 17.54
CA HIS A 32 0.92 -5.90 17.22
C HIS A 32 0.26 -5.14 16.09
N LEU A 33 -0.22 -5.88 15.08
CA LEU A 33 -0.84 -5.34 13.88
C LEU A 33 -2.36 -5.39 13.98
N LEU A 34 -3.04 -4.27 13.73
CA LEU A 34 -4.48 -4.24 13.43
C LEU A 34 -4.66 -4.25 11.91
N ILE A 35 -5.44 -5.21 11.41
CA ILE A 35 -5.80 -5.29 9.99
C ILE A 35 -7.29 -4.97 9.86
N ALA A 36 -7.64 -3.92 9.11
CA ALA A 36 -9.01 -3.67 8.69
C ALA A 36 -9.24 -4.30 7.32
N ALA A 37 -10.16 -5.26 7.24
CA ALA A 37 -10.37 -6.10 6.07
C ALA A 37 -11.85 -6.17 5.69
N ASN A 38 -12.15 -5.93 4.41
CA ASN A 38 -13.45 -6.14 3.79
C ASN A 38 -13.34 -6.93 2.49
N GLY A 39 -12.33 -7.79 2.39
CA GLY A 39 -12.13 -8.65 1.22
C GLY A 39 -10.83 -9.44 1.24
N SER A 40 -10.57 -10.13 0.14
CA SER A 40 -9.48 -11.12 0.06
C SER A 40 -8.08 -10.51 0.19
N TYR A 41 -7.89 -9.25 -0.20
CA TYR A 41 -6.57 -8.62 -0.10
C TYR A 41 -6.26 -8.17 1.33
N GLY A 42 -7.28 -7.69 2.07
CA GLY A 42 -7.16 -7.47 3.51
C GLY A 42 -6.86 -8.77 4.27
N LEU A 43 -7.58 -9.85 3.97
CA LEU A 43 -7.35 -11.17 4.58
C LEU A 43 -5.99 -11.78 4.20
N ARG A 44 -5.46 -11.45 3.01
CA ARG A 44 -4.08 -11.85 2.63
C ARG A 44 -3.01 -11.21 3.53
N MET A 45 -3.22 -9.99 4.01
CA MET A 45 -2.30 -9.40 5.00
C MET A 45 -2.29 -10.23 6.29
N LYS A 46 -3.44 -10.79 6.69
CA LYS A 46 -3.51 -11.72 7.83
C LYS A 46 -2.74 -13.00 7.54
N GLU A 47 -2.90 -13.60 6.36
CA GLU A 47 -2.15 -14.80 5.97
C GLU A 47 -0.64 -14.55 6.02
N ILE A 48 -0.17 -13.40 5.51
CA ILE A 48 1.23 -12.98 5.60
C ILE A 48 1.67 -12.85 7.07
N ALA A 49 0.87 -12.19 7.89
CA ALA A 49 1.17 -12.02 9.31
C ALA A 49 1.29 -13.36 10.03
N ASP A 50 0.35 -14.28 9.78
CA ASP A 50 0.38 -15.63 10.34
C ASP A 50 1.65 -16.40 9.95
N HIS A 51 2.02 -16.39 8.65
CA HIS A 51 3.22 -17.06 8.16
C HIS A 51 4.52 -16.47 8.72
N ALA A 52 4.55 -15.15 8.88
CA ALA A 52 5.70 -14.45 9.43
C ALA A 52 5.76 -14.44 10.96
N GLY A 53 4.78 -15.03 11.65
CA GLY A 53 4.69 -15.01 13.12
C GLY A 53 4.46 -13.61 13.69
N ILE A 54 3.78 -12.73 12.95
CA ILE A 54 3.41 -11.39 13.39
C ILE A 54 2.10 -11.48 14.16
N SER A 55 2.09 -10.96 15.39
CA SER A 55 0.86 -10.87 16.21
C SER A 55 -0.12 -9.88 15.57
N CYS A 56 -1.36 -10.31 15.32
CA CYS A 56 -2.35 -9.43 14.68
C CYS A 56 -3.76 -9.62 15.23
N THR A 57 -4.55 -8.56 15.11
CA THR A 57 -6.00 -8.54 15.29
C THR A 57 -6.63 -8.13 13.96
N VAL A 58 -7.72 -8.78 13.57
CA VAL A 58 -8.46 -8.42 12.35
C VAL A 58 -9.80 -7.80 12.73
N TYR A 59 -10.06 -6.62 12.19
CA TYR A 59 -11.38 -6.03 12.11
C TYR A 59 -11.95 -6.33 10.73
N GLU A 60 -12.79 -7.36 10.66
CA GLU A 60 -13.40 -7.83 9.43
C GLU A 60 -14.83 -7.29 9.29
N THR A 61 -15.16 -6.75 8.13
CA THR A 61 -16.53 -6.37 7.75
C THR A 61 -16.95 -7.17 6.51
N ALA A 62 -18.22 -7.07 6.14
CA ALA A 62 -18.70 -7.69 4.90
C ALA A 62 -18.01 -7.06 3.68
N TYR A 63 -17.95 -7.81 2.57
CA TYR A 63 -17.24 -7.41 1.34
C TYR A 63 -17.76 -6.11 0.71
N ASP A 64 -19.01 -5.75 0.98
CA ASP A 64 -19.68 -4.54 0.51
C ASP A 64 -19.76 -3.42 1.57
N GLU A 65 -19.17 -3.65 2.74
CA GLU A 65 -19.11 -2.67 3.83
C GLU A 65 -17.72 -2.02 3.92
N ILE A 66 -17.71 -0.71 4.14
CA ILE A 66 -16.48 0.05 4.42
C ILE A 66 -16.18 -0.06 5.92
N PRO A 67 -14.98 -0.49 6.34
CA PRO A 67 -14.58 -0.49 7.74
C PRO A 67 -14.68 0.91 8.37
N ASP A 68 -15.37 1.00 9.50
CA ASP A 68 -15.64 2.27 10.18
C ASP A 68 -14.43 2.76 10.97
N ALA A 69 -13.95 3.96 10.66
CA ALA A 69 -12.83 4.61 11.34
C ALA A 69 -13.12 4.84 12.85
N ALA A 70 -14.38 5.01 13.26
CA ALA A 70 -14.73 5.15 14.67
C ALA A 70 -14.56 3.82 15.44
N VAL A 71 -14.86 2.69 14.81
CA VAL A 71 -14.59 1.36 15.39
C VAL A 71 -13.10 1.14 15.51
N ILE A 72 -12.32 1.47 14.46
CA ILE A 72 -10.85 1.37 14.48
C ILE A 72 -10.28 2.23 15.61
N LYS A 73 -10.75 3.48 15.75
CA LYS A 73 -10.35 4.36 16.85
C LYS A 73 -10.56 3.70 18.22
N LYS A 74 -11.76 3.19 18.46
CA LYS A 74 -12.09 2.49 19.71
C LYS A 74 -11.17 1.30 19.95
N MET A 75 -10.94 0.47 18.94
CA MET A 75 -10.03 -0.66 19.05
C MET A 75 -8.61 -0.25 19.43
N LEU A 76 -8.09 0.84 18.84
CA LEU A 76 -6.76 1.37 19.16
C LEU A 76 -6.69 1.95 20.59
N GLU A 77 -7.75 2.61 21.05
CA GLU A 77 -7.83 3.16 22.42
C GLU A 77 -7.92 2.05 23.49
N GLU A 78 -8.69 0.99 23.23
CA GLU A 78 -8.89 -0.14 24.12
C GLU A 78 -7.70 -1.13 24.12
N ASN A 79 -6.86 -1.11 23.08
CA ASN A 79 -5.75 -2.06 22.90
C ASN A 79 -4.42 -1.31 22.69
N PRO A 80 -3.80 -0.81 23.75
CA PRO A 80 -2.55 -0.03 23.67
C PRO A 80 -1.36 -0.82 23.13
N GLN A 81 -1.42 -2.16 23.09
CA GLN A 81 -0.42 -3.03 22.48
C GLN A 81 -0.38 -2.95 20.95
N ILE A 82 -1.45 -2.45 20.29
CA ILE A 82 -1.44 -2.27 18.83
C ILE A 82 -0.48 -1.13 18.50
N THR A 83 0.51 -1.41 17.66
CA THR A 83 1.55 -0.47 17.22
C THR A 83 1.38 -0.06 15.77
N HIS A 84 0.79 -0.94 14.97
CA HIS A 84 0.63 -0.79 13.51
C HIS A 84 -0.82 -1.04 13.12
N ALA A 85 -1.29 -0.33 12.08
CA ALA A 85 -2.57 -0.61 11.42
C ALA A 85 -2.34 -0.74 9.92
N ALA A 86 -3.02 -1.70 9.30
CA ALA A 86 -2.96 -1.93 7.85
C ALA A 86 -4.35 -2.03 7.25
N MET A 87 -4.51 -1.49 6.03
CA MET A 87 -5.77 -1.52 5.30
C MET A 87 -5.53 -1.43 3.79
N VAL A 88 -6.40 -2.06 3.01
CA VAL A 88 -6.45 -1.92 1.55
C VAL A 88 -7.23 -0.66 1.19
N HIS A 89 -6.71 0.18 0.29
CA HIS A 89 -7.41 1.39 -0.16
C HIS A 89 -8.57 1.04 -1.11
N SER A 90 -8.30 0.26 -2.16
CA SER A 90 -9.34 -0.22 -3.08
C SER A 90 -9.35 -1.74 -3.07
N GLU A 91 -10.35 -2.32 -2.40
CA GLU A 91 -10.48 -3.77 -2.31
C GLU A 91 -10.93 -4.33 -3.66
N THR A 92 -10.02 -5.02 -4.33
CA THR A 92 -10.26 -5.51 -5.70
C THR A 92 -11.35 -6.59 -5.76
N THR A 93 -11.52 -7.36 -4.69
CA THR A 93 -12.49 -8.46 -4.64
C THR A 93 -13.93 -7.96 -4.76
N SER A 94 -14.23 -6.79 -4.16
CA SER A 94 -15.57 -6.18 -4.15
C SER A 94 -15.67 -4.92 -4.99
N GLY A 95 -14.54 -4.27 -5.30
CA GLY A 95 -14.49 -2.96 -5.95
C GLY A 95 -14.79 -1.79 -5.00
N VAL A 96 -14.82 -2.04 -3.69
CA VAL A 96 -15.06 -1.03 -2.67
C VAL A 96 -13.82 -0.15 -2.48
N LEU A 97 -14.02 1.16 -2.49
CA LEU A 97 -13.02 2.15 -2.11
C LEU A 97 -13.18 2.46 -0.62
N ASN A 98 -12.17 2.14 0.16
CA ASN A 98 -12.14 2.35 1.60
C ASN A 98 -11.71 3.77 1.96
N ASP A 99 -12.26 4.32 3.05
CA ASP A 99 -11.92 5.66 3.56
C ASP A 99 -10.57 5.65 4.30
N ILE A 100 -9.49 5.58 3.52
CA ILE A 100 -8.13 5.59 4.07
C ILE A 100 -7.79 6.92 4.74
N GLU A 101 -8.35 8.03 4.28
CA GLU A 101 -8.11 9.33 4.92
C GLU A 101 -8.60 9.32 6.37
N ALA A 102 -9.86 8.94 6.61
CA ALA A 102 -10.41 8.88 7.95
C ALA A 102 -9.65 7.89 8.84
N VAL A 103 -9.34 6.69 8.32
CA VAL A 103 -8.60 5.67 9.07
C VAL A 103 -7.18 6.13 9.40
N SER A 104 -6.45 6.69 8.44
CA SER A 104 -5.08 7.18 8.66
C SER A 104 -5.04 8.27 9.72
N ARG A 105 -5.96 9.24 9.66
CA ARG A 105 -6.06 10.31 10.67
C ARG A 105 -6.25 9.76 12.09
N VAL A 106 -7.11 8.77 12.24
CA VAL A 106 -7.35 8.09 13.52
C VAL A 106 -6.11 7.34 14.00
N VAL A 107 -5.47 6.56 13.13
CA VAL A 107 -4.25 5.82 13.43
C VAL A 107 -3.13 6.77 13.87
N LYS A 108 -2.90 7.85 13.12
CA LYS A 108 -1.86 8.84 13.43
C LYS A 108 -2.15 9.62 14.73
N ALA A 109 -3.40 9.98 14.97
CA ALA A 109 -3.79 10.67 16.21
C ALA A 109 -3.50 9.83 17.46
N THR A 110 -3.43 8.52 17.32
CA THR A 110 -3.08 7.59 18.41
C THR A 110 -1.59 7.19 18.43
N GLY A 111 -0.76 7.81 17.57
CA GLY A 111 0.70 7.59 17.53
C GLY A 111 1.15 6.27 16.92
N ARG A 112 0.28 5.59 16.15
CA ARG A 112 0.56 4.30 15.50
C ARG A 112 1.06 4.47 14.08
N THR A 113 1.67 3.43 13.53
CA THR A 113 2.13 3.35 12.15
C THR A 113 1.00 2.93 11.23
N MET A 114 0.80 3.67 10.12
CA MET A 114 -0.21 3.36 9.10
C MET A 114 0.42 2.76 7.85
N ILE A 115 -0.06 1.57 7.47
CA ILE A 115 0.34 0.83 6.27
C ILE A 115 -0.86 0.72 5.33
N VAL A 116 -0.69 1.11 4.07
CA VAL A 116 -1.77 1.10 3.07
C VAL A 116 -1.36 0.25 1.87
N ASP A 117 -2.19 -0.73 1.53
CA ASP A 117 -2.14 -1.37 0.23
C ASP A 117 -2.98 -0.56 -0.76
N ALA A 118 -2.30 0.10 -1.70
CA ALA A 118 -2.92 0.89 -2.75
C ALA A 118 -2.73 0.27 -4.15
N MET A 119 -2.63 -1.07 -4.23
CA MET A 119 -2.38 -1.75 -5.52
C MET A 119 -3.33 -1.32 -6.61
N SER A 120 -4.61 -1.28 -6.31
CA SER A 120 -5.66 -1.02 -7.32
C SER A 120 -6.05 0.45 -7.46
N SER A 121 -5.46 1.35 -6.67
CA SER A 121 -5.82 2.78 -6.65
C SER A 121 -4.66 3.72 -6.99
N PHE A 122 -3.42 3.35 -6.64
CA PHE A 122 -2.25 4.23 -6.83
C PHE A 122 -2.00 4.53 -8.32
N GLY A 123 -1.96 5.82 -8.66
CA GLY A 123 -1.82 6.28 -10.04
C GLY A 123 -3.14 6.37 -10.81
N GLY A 124 -4.25 5.84 -10.25
CA GLY A 124 -5.60 5.95 -10.81
C GLY A 124 -6.46 6.99 -10.12
N MET A 125 -6.04 7.45 -8.95
CA MET A 125 -6.65 8.53 -8.18
C MET A 125 -5.61 9.22 -7.32
N GLU A 126 -5.90 10.43 -6.91
CA GLU A 126 -5.02 11.20 -6.05
C GLU A 126 -5.02 10.63 -4.62
N ILE A 127 -3.83 10.45 -4.06
CA ILE A 127 -3.62 9.99 -2.68
C ILE A 127 -2.56 10.90 -2.06
N PRO A 128 -2.97 11.92 -1.28
CA PRO A 128 -2.05 12.84 -0.63
C PRO A 128 -1.41 12.17 0.60
N VAL A 129 -0.38 11.36 0.36
CA VAL A 129 0.26 10.45 1.33
C VAL A 129 0.69 11.18 2.59
N GLY A 130 1.32 12.35 2.45
CA GLY A 130 1.78 13.18 3.56
C GLY A 130 0.62 13.79 4.35
N ASP A 131 -0.36 14.38 3.67
CA ASP A 131 -1.51 15.02 4.31
C ASP A 131 -2.37 14.02 5.10
N TRP A 132 -2.46 12.77 4.61
CA TRP A 132 -3.16 11.71 5.30
C TRP A 132 -2.33 11.04 6.39
N GLY A 133 -1.01 11.31 6.44
CA GLY A 133 -0.10 10.78 7.43
C GLY A 133 0.18 9.29 7.27
N ILE A 134 0.17 8.78 6.04
CA ILE A 134 0.47 7.38 5.74
C ILE A 134 1.98 7.16 5.90
N ASP A 135 2.39 6.15 6.66
CA ASP A 135 3.81 5.84 6.86
C ASP A 135 4.38 4.98 5.74
N PHE A 136 3.59 3.99 5.28
CA PHE A 136 3.96 3.10 4.18
C PHE A 136 2.78 2.91 3.25
N ILE A 137 2.96 3.19 1.96
CA ILE A 137 1.97 2.89 0.93
C ILE A 137 2.61 2.02 -0.14
N VAL A 138 1.95 0.90 -0.43
CA VAL A 138 2.46 -0.13 -1.35
C VAL A 138 1.66 -0.14 -2.65
N SER A 139 2.36 -0.21 -3.77
CA SER A 139 1.74 -0.44 -5.08
C SER A 139 2.66 -1.26 -5.99
N SER A 140 2.21 -1.56 -7.19
CA SER A 140 2.94 -2.33 -8.18
C SER A 140 2.94 -1.68 -9.55
N ALA A 141 3.92 -2.05 -10.37
CA ALA A 141 4.14 -1.45 -11.68
C ALA A 141 2.96 -1.62 -12.66
N ASN A 142 2.20 -2.70 -12.54
CA ASN A 142 1.26 -3.19 -13.56
C ASN A 142 -0.22 -2.85 -13.31
N LYS A 143 -0.52 -1.97 -12.35
CA LYS A 143 -1.91 -1.57 -12.06
C LYS A 143 -2.26 -0.25 -12.74
N CYS A 144 -2.75 0.74 -12.04
CA CYS A 144 -3.19 2.00 -12.65
C CYS A 144 -2.07 2.81 -13.31
N ILE A 145 -0.80 2.57 -12.97
CA ILE A 145 0.35 3.14 -13.71
C ILE A 145 0.47 2.53 -15.11
N GLN A 146 -0.09 1.32 -15.33
CA GLN A 146 -0.11 0.60 -16.62
C GLN A 146 1.27 0.17 -17.13
N GLY A 147 2.21 -0.10 -16.24
CA GLY A 147 3.49 -0.75 -16.56
C GLY A 147 3.35 -2.26 -16.68
N VAL A 148 4.47 -2.95 -16.88
CA VAL A 148 4.56 -4.43 -16.93
C VAL A 148 4.73 -5.01 -15.52
N PRO A 149 4.18 -6.18 -15.21
CA PRO A 149 4.39 -6.82 -13.91
C PRO A 149 5.87 -7.25 -13.74
N GLY A 150 6.37 -7.27 -12.51
CA GLY A 150 7.72 -7.76 -12.18
C GLY A 150 8.38 -7.07 -10.98
N PHE A 151 7.86 -5.92 -10.54
CA PHE A 151 8.24 -5.32 -9.27
C PHE A 151 7.08 -4.55 -8.63
N SER A 152 7.18 -4.37 -7.34
CA SER A 152 6.38 -3.48 -6.53
C SER A 152 7.22 -2.31 -6.02
N PHE A 153 6.57 -1.28 -5.53
CA PHE A 153 7.24 -0.16 -4.88
C PHE A 153 6.49 0.26 -3.63
N VAL A 154 7.24 0.81 -2.70
CA VAL A 154 6.72 1.34 -1.44
C VAL A 154 7.14 2.79 -1.32
N ILE A 155 6.16 3.68 -1.13
CA ILE A 155 6.45 5.04 -0.69
C ILE A 155 6.48 5.00 0.84
N CYS A 156 7.60 5.38 1.42
CA CYS A 156 7.88 5.28 2.85
C CYS A 156 8.15 6.65 3.44
N ARG A 157 7.58 6.93 4.61
CA ARG A 157 8.05 8.03 5.43
C ARG A 157 9.44 7.67 5.97
N ARG A 158 10.42 8.55 5.79
CA ARG A 158 11.85 8.25 6.03
C ARG A 158 12.12 7.83 7.47
N ASP A 159 11.56 8.53 8.46
CA ASP A 159 11.74 8.20 9.87
C ASP A 159 11.15 6.83 10.25
N ALA A 160 9.98 6.50 9.69
CA ALA A 160 9.37 5.18 9.88
C ALA A 160 10.21 4.07 9.24
N LEU A 161 10.78 4.34 8.06
CA LEU A 161 11.67 3.39 7.38
C LEU A 161 13.00 3.23 8.13
N GLU A 162 13.57 4.30 8.69
CA GLU A 162 14.78 4.21 9.51
C GLU A 162 14.54 3.43 10.81
N ALA A 163 13.36 3.56 11.41
CA ALA A 163 12.97 2.76 12.57
C ALA A 163 12.88 1.25 12.29
N ALA A 164 12.69 0.87 11.03
CA ALA A 164 12.64 -0.52 10.58
C ALA A 164 14.02 -1.22 10.50
N LYS A 165 15.11 -0.51 10.79
CA LYS A 165 16.47 -1.06 10.72
C LYS A 165 16.63 -2.28 11.63
N GLY A 166 16.96 -3.42 11.01
CA GLY A 166 17.23 -4.67 11.75
C GLY A 166 15.98 -5.39 12.27
N VAL A 167 14.79 -4.94 11.86
CA VAL A 167 13.50 -5.55 12.22
C VAL A 167 13.14 -6.71 11.28
N ALA A 168 13.63 -6.67 10.04
CA ALA A 168 13.22 -7.58 8.97
C ALA A 168 13.33 -9.05 9.34
N ARG A 169 12.25 -9.81 9.11
CA ARG A 169 12.18 -11.27 9.30
C ARG A 169 12.64 -12.05 8.06
N SER A 170 12.81 -11.36 6.93
CA SER A 170 13.25 -11.94 5.65
C SER A 170 14.49 -11.24 5.14
N LEU A 171 15.50 -12.03 4.72
CA LEU A 171 16.70 -11.48 4.12
C LEU A 171 16.41 -10.78 2.78
N SER A 172 15.62 -11.41 1.91
CA SER A 172 15.39 -10.91 0.54
C SER A 172 14.32 -9.83 0.46
N LEU A 173 13.40 -9.78 1.43
CA LEU A 173 12.32 -8.82 1.49
C LEU A 173 12.58 -7.67 2.49
N ASP A 174 13.79 -7.52 2.99
CA ASP A 174 14.18 -6.44 3.89
C ASP A 174 14.12 -5.09 3.17
N LEU A 175 13.08 -4.31 3.50
CA LEU A 175 12.78 -3.03 2.90
C LEU A 175 13.83 -1.96 3.25
N TYR A 176 14.30 -1.96 4.51
CA TYR A 176 15.31 -1.01 4.96
C TYR A 176 16.64 -1.22 4.24
N ASP A 177 17.12 -2.44 4.18
CA ASP A 177 18.40 -2.75 3.54
C ASP A 177 18.32 -2.54 2.01
N GLN A 178 17.18 -2.83 1.38
CA GLN A 178 16.95 -2.49 -0.03
C GLN A 178 17.08 -0.97 -0.26
N TRP A 179 16.40 -0.16 0.58
CA TRP A 179 16.50 1.29 0.53
C TRP A 179 17.95 1.77 0.71
N ARG A 180 18.65 1.28 1.75
CA ARG A 180 20.02 1.66 2.05
C ARG A 180 20.98 1.37 0.89
N CYS A 181 20.82 0.24 0.24
CA CYS A 181 21.61 -0.12 -0.93
C CYS A 181 21.36 0.85 -2.10
N MET A 182 20.08 1.17 -2.37
CA MET A 182 19.72 2.10 -3.44
C MET A 182 20.19 3.55 -3.15
N GLU A 183 20.14 4.00 -1.92
CA GLU A 183 20.65 5.33 -1.53
C GLU A 183 22.19 5.41 -1.64
N ALA A 184 22.91 4.31 -1.39
CA ALA A 184 24.37 4.29 -1.39
C ALA A 184 24.98 4.44 -2.78
N ASP A 185 24.46 3.75 -3.78
CA ASP A 185 25.05 3.70 -5.13
C ASP A 185 24.03 3.53 -6.27
N GLY A 186 22.75 3.63 -5.99
CA GLY A 186 21.65 3.49 -6.97
C GLY A 186 21.38 2.05 -7.40
N LYS A 187 22.00 1.05 -6.76
CA LYS A 187 21.82 -0.35 -7.12
C LYS A 187 20.80 -1.07 -6.25
N TRP A 188 20.25 -2.12 -6.81
CA TRP A 188 19.45 -3.09 -6.08
C TRP A 188 20.36 -4.02 -5.28
N ARG A 189 19.89 -4.50 -4.13
CA ARG A 189 20.66 -5.48 -3.33
C ARG A 189 20.97 -6.76 -4.10
N TYR A 190 20.04 -7.18 -4.96
CA TYR A 190 20.11 -8.39 -5.78
C TYR A 190 19.84 -8.05 -7.24
N THR A 191 19.86 -9.05 -8.12
CA THR A 191 19.63 -8.87 -9.56
C THR A 191 18.34 -8.12 -9.82
N SER A 192 18.43 -6.96 -10.45
CA SER A 192 17.29 -6.07 -10.72
C SER A 192 16.43 -6.58 -11.89
N PRO A 193 15.10 -6.35 -11.86
CA PRO A 193 14.23 -6.59 -13.00
C PRO A 193 14.33 -5.43 -14.02
N THR A 194 15.53 -5.21 -14.60
CA THR A 194 15.89 -4.01 -15.35
C THR A 194 14.93 -3.70 -16.49
N HIS A 195 14.50 -4.71 -17.26
CA HIS A 195 13.56 -4.49 -18.38
C HIS A 195 12.19 -3.98 -17.89
N VAL A 196 11.72 -4.50 -16.76
CA VAL A 196 10.45 -4.07 -16.17
C VAL A 196 10.54 -2.65 -15.63
N VAL A 197 11.67 -2.29 -15.01
CA VAL A 197 11.93 -0.92 -14.52
C VAL A 197 11.98 0.07 -15.68
N LEU A 198 12.62 -0.28 -16.79
CA LEU A 198 12.63 0.55 -18.00
C LEU A 198 11.22 0.72 -18.60
N ALA A 199 10.43 -0.36 -18.66
CA ALA A 199 9.04 -0.29 -19.10
C ALA A 199 8.19 0.57 -18.15
N PHE A 200 8.43 0.51 -16.86
CA PHE A 200 7.75 1.35 -15.87
C PHE A 200 8.10 2.82 -16.01
N ALA A 201 9.35 3.15 -16.28
CA ALA A 201 9.76 4.52 -16.58
C ALA A 201 9.03 5.08 -17.81
N GLN A 202 8.78 4.22 -18.81
CA GLN A 202 7.96 4.59 -19.97
C GLN A 202 6.48 4.78 -19.58
N ALA A 203 5.92 3.89 -18.77
CA ALA A 203 4.54 4.00 -18.31
C ALA A 203 4.29 5.29 -17.48
N ILE A 204 5.28 5.74 -16.70
CA ILE A 204 5.21 7.04 -16.00
C ILE A 204 5.16 8.20 -17.00
N ARG A 205 6.02 8.20 -18.03
CA ARG A 205 5.98 9.23 -19.08
C ARG A 205 4.63 9.26 -19.81
N GLU A 206 4.04 8.10 -20.06
CA GLU A 206 2.71 8.00 -20.69
C GLU A 206 1.61 8.54 -19.76
N LEU A 207 1.70 8.27 -18.45
CA LEU A 207 0.81 8.85 -17.45
C LEU A 207 0.92 10.39 -17.44
N GLU A 208 2.13 10.92 -17.44
CA GLU A 208 2.39 12.37 -17.51
C GLU A 208 1.86 12.99 -18.82
N ALA A 209 2.09 12.33 -19.94
CA ALA A 209 1.61 12.77 -21.26
C ALA A 209 0.08 12.72 -21.39
N GLU A 210 -0.58 11.80 -20.67
CA GLU A 210 -2.05 11.74 -20.58
C GLU A 210 -2.64 12.94 -19.81
N GLY A 211 -1.84 13.64 -19.02
CA GLY A 211 -2.26 14.74 -18.14
C GLY A 211 -2.21 14.37 -16.65
N GLY A 212 -1.47 13.32 -16.31
CA GLY A 212 -1.22 12.88 -14.95
C GLY A 212 -2.39 12.09 -14.33
N ILE A 213 -2.34 11.97 -13.00
CA ILE A 213 -3.32 11.19 -12.24
C ILE A 213 -4.75 11.70 -12.42
N ALA A 214 -4.94 13.02 -12.47
CA ALA A 214 -6.27 13.61 -12.62
C ALA A 214 -6.94 13.22 -13.95
N ALA A 215 -6.19 13.26 -15.07
CA ALA A 215 -6.70 12.84 -16.37
C ALA A 215 -6.98 11.34 -16.42
N ARG A 216 -6.11 10.52 -15.83
CA ARG A 216 -6.31 9.07 -15.70
C ARG A 216 -7.54 8.74 -14.87
N HIS A 217 -7.74 9.42 -13.77
CA HIS A 217 -8.93 9.27 -12.93
C HIS A 217 -10.21 9.62 -13.69
N ALA A 218 -10.22 10.75 -14.40
CA ALA A 218 -11.36 11.16 -15.22
C ALA A 218 -11.70 10.11 -16.30
N ARG A 219 -10.69 9.54 -16.97
CA ARG A 219 -10.88 8.46 -17.96
C ARG A 219 -11.48 7.20 -17.33
N TYR A 220 -10.99 6.77 -16.17
CA TYR A 220 -11.52 5.60 -15.48
C TYR A 220 -12.96 5.83 -15.00
N THR A 221 -13.26 7.01 -14.47
CA THR A 221 -14.60 7.38 -14.06
C THR A 221 -15.59 7.36 -15.23
N GLU A 222 -15.19 7.92 -16.37
CA GLU A 222 -16.02 7.92 -17.59
C GLU A 222 -16.22 6.50 -18.14
N ASN A 223 -15.17 5.67 -18.15
CA ASN A 223 -15.27 4.27 -18.56
C ASN A 223 -16.25 3.49 -17.66
N ASN A 224 -16.19 3.71 -16.35
CA ASN A 224 -17.12 3.08 -15.41
C ASN A 224 -18.57 3.55 -15.63
N ARG A 225 -18.78 4.85 -15.85
CA ARG A 225 -20.09 5.42 -16.18
C ARG A 225 -20.69 4.78 -17.44
N ILE A 226 -19.89 4.71 -18.52
CA ILE A 226 -20.31 4.08 -19.80
C ILE A 226 -20.67 2.62 -19.60
N LEU A 227 -19.84 1.87 -18.83
CA LEU A 227 -20.08 0.46 -18.54
C LEU A 227 -21.40 0.27 -17.77
N ILE A 228 -21.63 1.03 -16.71
CA ILE A 228 -22.86 0.95 -15.90
C ILE A 228 -24.09 1.28 -16.73
N GLU A 229 -24.04 2.33 -17.54
CA GLU A 229 -25.16 2.72 -18.41
C GLU A 229 -25.41 1.68 -19.53
N GLY A 230 -24.35 1.08 -20.04
CA GLY A 230 -24.45 -0.01 -21.02
C GLY A 230 -25.13 -1.24 -20.44
N LEU A 231 -24.69 -1.67 -19.24
CA LEU A 231 -25.29 -2.82 -18.53
C LEU A 231 -26.76 -2.58 -18.20
N LYS A 232 -27.14 -1.39 -17.75
CA LYS A 232 -28.55 -1.04 -17.49
C LYS A 232 -29.45 -1.13 -18.73
N LYS A 233 -28.90 -0.93 -19.93
CA LYS A 233 -29.65 -1.06 -21.21
C LYS A 233 -29.83 -2.52 -21.64
N LEU A 234 -29.00 -3.40 -21.12
CA LEU A 234 -29.04 -4.83 -21.46
C LEU A 234 -30.01 -5.62 -20.52
N GLY A 235 -30.46 -5.06 -19.41
CA GLY A 235 -31.35 -5.66 -18.39
C GLY A 235 -30.54 -6.17 -17.23
#